data_d3668c22bc74fc444c7b8d02ccf5f382
#
_entry.id   d3668c22bc74fc444c7b8d02ccf5f382
#
_cell.length_a   1.000
_cell.length_b   1.000
_cell.length_c   1.000
_cell.angle_alpha   90.00
_cell.angle_beta   90.00
_cell.angle_gamma   90.00
#
_symmetry.space_group_name_H-M   'P 1'
#
loop_
_entity.id
_entity.type
_entity.pdbx_description
1 polymer ?
#
loop_
_entity_poly.entity_id
_entity_poly.type
_entity_poly.pdbx_seq_one_letter_code
_entity_poly.pdbx_strand_id
1 'polypeptide(L)'
;YFGQSAGQTPPFIPATSAEDDVLKALENFAEQNKLSSIHMLFASNEDLTAAEQAGWLLRHGVQFHWHNPEKKYLDFTDFLNQLNQVKRKKIKQEQLKVKNAGVQFRHMQGHEISTQDWAFFYQCYAQTYYEHGRPPYLNPEFFQQIARTMPDNWLLFIAEKNGQAIASSLIGLHTSQQHINGQLTEHKTAYGRYWGALERVDCL
;
A
#
# COMPACT_ATOMS: atom_id res chain seq x y z
N TYR A 1 0.90 6.30 -7.26
CA TYR A 1 1.81 6.90 -6.26
C TYR A 1 1.59 6.20 -4.94
N PHE A 2 2.52 5.36 -4.57
CA PHE A 2 2.47 4.65 -3.30
C PHE A 2 3.43 5.36 -2.37
N GLY A 3 2.89 6.10 -1.44
CA GLY A 3 3.67 6.70 -0.41
C GLY A 3 4.08 5.67 0.63
N GLN A 4 5.30 5.70 1.06
CA GLN A 4 5.75 4.98 2.23
C GLN A 4 5.50 5.79 3.49
N SER A 5 5.24 5.11 4.59
CA SER A 5 5.37 5.69 5.91
C SER A 5 6.85 5.99 6.19
N ALA A 6 7.12 7.11 6.82
CA ALA A 6 8.43 7.35 7.40
C ALA A 6 8.80 6.17 8.31
N GLY A 7 9.86 5.43 7.98
CA GLY A 7 10.35 4.33 8.79
C GLY A 7 10.82 3.07 8.06
N GLN A 8 10.60 2.95 6.75
CA GLN A 8 11.29 1.88 6.02
C GLN A 8 12.64 2.41 5.57
N THR A 9 13.69 1.88 6.16
CA THR A 9 15.05 2.01 5.64
C THR A 9 15.08 1.39 4.25
N PRO A 10 15.45 2.15 3.20
CA PRO A 10 15.74 1.53 1.91
C PRO A 10 16.86 0.50 2.07
N PRO A 11 17.02 -0.45 1.14
CA PRO A 11 18.16 -1.34 1.17
C PRO A 11 19.43 -0.51 1.34
N PHE A 12 20.21 -0.87 2.32
CA PHE A 12 21.42 -0.19 2.76
C PHE A 12 22.34 0.12 1.59
N ILE A 13 22.40 1.40 1.21
CA ILE A 13 23.50 1.98 0.46
C ILE A 13 24.33 2.71 1.52
N PRO A 14 25.61 2.37 1.72
CA PRO A 14 26.39 2.99 2.78
C PRO A 14 26.51 4.50 2.57
N ALA A 15 26.15 5.25 3.59
CA ALA A 15 26.34 6.68 3.67
C ALA A 15 27.86 6.98 3.74
N THR A 16 28.46 7.35 2.62
CA THR A 16 29.77 8.00 2.53
C THR A 16 29.94 8.55 1.10
N SER A 17 31.04 9.18 0.78
CA SER A 17 31.46 9.68 -0.55
C SER A 17 31.07 8.85 -1.80
N ALA A 18 30.39 7.73 -1.61
CA ALA A 18 29.76 6.90 -2.61
C ALA A 18 28.42 7.44 -3.13
N GLU A 19 27.77 8.39 -2.45
CA GLU A 19 26.44 8.88 -2.86
C GLU A 19 26.51 9.64 -4.17
N ASP A 20 27.50 10.52 -4.33
CA ASP A 20 27.75 11.24 -5.58
C ASP A 20 28.11 10.26 -6.72
N ASP A 21 28.87 9.22 -6.41
CA ASP A 21 29.27 8.21 -7.39
C ASP A 21 28.07 7.34 -7.81
N VAL A 22 27.15 7.03 -6.88
CA VAL A 22 25.91 6.31 -7.17
C VAL A 22 24.98 7.15 -8.06
N LEU A 23 24.78 8.44 -7.74
CA LEU A 23 23.94 9.33 -8.55
C LEU A 23 24.49 9.47 -9.97
N LYS A 24 25.80 9.69 -10.12
CA LYS A 24 26.46 9.72 -11.43
C LYS A 24 26.35 8.39 -12.19
N ALA A 25 26.46 7.26 -11.48
CA ALA A 25 26.30 5.95 -12.10
C ALA A 25 24.86 5.75 -12.61
N LEU A 26 23.84 6.22 -11.86
CA LEU A 26 22.45 6.19 -12.29
C LEU A 26 22.20 7.07 -13.51
N GLU A 27 22.76 8.28 -13.54
CA GLU A 27 22.67 9.19 -14.68
C GLU A 27 23.33 8.58 -15.93
N ASN A 28 24.55 8.07 -15.80
CA ASN A 28 25.23 7.38 -16.89
C ASN A 28 24.45 6.16 -17.40
N PHE A 29 23.88 5.38 -16.48
CA PHE A 29 23.02 4.25 -16.85
C PHE A 29 21.80 4.70 -17.64
N ALA A 30 21.14 5.77 -17.20
CA ALA A 30 19.98 6.32 -17.89
C ALA A 30 20.33 6.83 -19.29
N GLU A 31 21.44 7.55 -19.44
CA GLU A 31 21.92 8.03 -20.74
C GLU A 31 22.25 6.88 -21.69
N GLN A 32 23.02 5.88 -21.22
CA GLN A 32 23.41 4.72 -22.03
C GLN A 32 22.18 3.91 -22.49
N ASN A 33 21.14 3.83 -21.66
CA ASN A 33 19.90 3.09 -21.97
C ASN A 33 18.81 3.97 -22.57
N LYS A 34 19.08 5.26 -22.84
CA LYS A 34 18.15 6.24 -23.41
C LYS A 34 16.85 6.33 -22.62
N LEU A 35 16.96 6.29 -21.29
CA LEU A 35 15.81 6.44 -20.39
C LEU A 35 15.40 7.91 -20.36
N SER A 36 14.09 8.16 -20.32
CA SER A 36 13.56 9.54 -20.34
C SER A 36 13.66 10.25 -18.98
N SER A 37 13.78 9.51 -17.89
CA SER A 37 13.88 10.06 -16.54
C SER A 37 14.31 9.00 -15.52
N ILE A 38 14.84 9.49 -14.40
CA ILE A 38 15.11 8.69 -13.19
C ILE A 38 14.24 9.24 -12.08
N HIS A 39 13.67 8.37 -11.28
CA HIS A 39 12.89 8.74 -10.11
C HIS A 39 13.40 8.00 -8.88
N MET A 40 13.94 8.72 -7.92
CA MET A 40 14.28 8.20 -6.61
C MET A 40 13.11 8.45 -5.67
N LEU A 41 12.52 7.37 -5.14
CA LEU A 41 11.32 7.44 -4.31
C LEU A 41 11.70 7.14 -2.86
N PHE A 42 11.19 7.97 -1.93
CA PHE A 42 11.33 7.75 -0.49
C PHE A 42 12.79 7.70 0.00
N ALA A 43 13.62 8.56 -0.61
CA ALA A 43 15.02 8.70 -0.24
C ALA A 43 15.20 9.14 1.23
N SER A 44 16.32 8.75 1.83
CA SER A 44 16.72 9.27 3.13
C SER A 44 17.02 10.78 3.07
N ASN A 45 17.14 11.44 4.20
CA ASN A 45 17.49 12.87 4.21
C ASN A 45 18.90 13.11 3.62
N GLU A 46 19.81 12.17 3.83
CA GLU A 46 21.17 12.19 3.29
C GLU A 46 21.14 12.08 1.78
N ASP A 47 20.41 11.09 1.23
CA ASP A 47 20.24 10.91 -0.22
C ASP A 47 19.55 12.12 -0.87
N LEU A 48 18.56 12.72 -0.19
CA LEU A 48 17.90 13.93 -0.68
C LEU A 48 18.87 15.08 -0.79
N THR A 49 19.73 15.29 0.22
CA THR A 49 20.73 16.35 0.22
C THR A 49 21.72 16.16 -0.92
N ALA A 50 22.23 14.95 -1.11
CA ALA A 50 23.16 14.64 -2.21
C ALA A 50 22.49 14.84 -3.57
N ALA A 51 21.25 14.38 -3.75
CA ALA A 51 20.51 14.55 -4.98
C ALA A 51 20.24 16.03 -5.31
N GLU A 52 19.86 16.86 -4.34
CA GLU A 52 19.68 18.31 -4.54
C GLU A 52 21.00 19.00 -4.93
N GLN A 53 22.12 18.63 -4.31
CA GLN A 53 23.45 19.13 -4.67
C GLN A 53 23.86 18.72 -6.08
N ALA A 54 23.46 17.52 -6.51
CA ALA A 54 23.66 17.03 -7.87
C ALA A 54 22.67 17.64 -8.90
N GLY A 55 21.76 18.52 -8.47
CA GLY A 55 20.81 19.22 -9.34
C GLY A 55 19.52 18.47 -9.65
N TRP A 56 19.24 17.41 -8.90
CA TRP A 56 17.97 16.68 -9.05
C TRP A 56 16.80 17.49 -8.48
N LEU A 57 15.62 17.29 -9.06
CA LEU A 57 14.42 18.03 -8.65
C LEU A 57 13.70 17.32 -7.51
N LEU A 58 13.58 17.99 -6.38
CA LEU A 58 12.79 17.49 -5.26
C LEU A 58 11.30 17.70 -5.49
N ARG A 59 10.51 16.66 -5.32
CA ARG A 59 9.05 16.71 -5.40
C ARG A 59 8.44 16.23 -4.09
N HIS A 60 7.70 17.11 -3.42
CA HIS A 60 6.96 16.78 -2.22
C HIS A 60 5.60 16.16 -2.55
N GLY A 61 5.23 15.12 -1.80
CA GLY A 61 3.91 14.53 -1.81
C GLY A 61 3.31 14.55 -0.40
N VAL A 62 1.99 14.35 -0.34
CA VAL A 62 1.27 14.24 0.94
C VAL A 62 0.65 12.87 1.04
N GLN A 63 0.78 12.25 2.21
CA GLN A 63 0.10 11.01 2.57
C GLN A 63 -0.76 11.19 3.80
N PHE A 64 -1.89 10.49 3.81
CA PHE A 64 -2.76 10.45 4.96
C PHE A 64 -2.44 9.23 5.80
N HIS A 65 -2.14 9.47 7.08
CA HIS A 65 -1.91 8.43 8.06
C HIS A 65 -3.05 8.47 9.07
N TRP A 66 -3.58 7.30 9.38
CA TRP A 66 -4.46 7.12 10.51
C TRP A 66 -3.70 6.38 11.61
N HIS A 67 -3.80 6.86 12.84
CA HIS A 67 -3.14 6.27 13.98
C HIS A 67 -4.15 5.84 15.02
N ASN A 68 -3.93 4.67 15.63
CA ASN A 68 -4.62 4.23 16.82
C ASN A 68 -3.62 4.09 17.98
N PRO A 69 -3.11 5.23 18.52
CA PRO A 69 -2.15 5.21 19.61
C PRO A 69 -2.80 4.61 20.85
N GLU A 70 -2.02 3.81 21.59
CA GLU A 70 -2.43 3.24 22.88
C GLU A 70 -3.72 2.38 22.79
N LYS A 71 -4.04 1.85 21.61
CA LYS A 71 -5.29 1.11 21.35
C LYS A 71 -6.54 1.90 21.81
N LYS A 72 -6.57 3.18 21.50
CA LYS A 72 -7.64 4.10 21.86
C LYS A 72 -9.04 3.62 21.42
N TYR A 73 -9.09 2.92 20.27
CA TYR A 73 -10.33 2.36 19.74
C TYR A 73 -10.36 0.87 20.00
N LEU A 74 -11.39 0.41 20.68
CA LEU A 74 -11.62 -1.02 20.95
C LEU A 74 -12.15 -1.73 19.70
N ASP A 75 -13.01 -1.03 18.96
CA ASP A 75 -13.62 -1.53 17.74
C ASP A 75 -13.96 -0.39 16.76
N PHE A 76 -14.57 -0.75 15.64
CA PHE A 76 -14.98 0.21 14.62
C PHE A 76 -16.12 1.14 15.12
N THR A 77 -16.93 0.71 16.08
CA THR A 77 -17.97 1.54 16.67
C THR A 77 -17.37 2.65 17.50
N ASP A 78 -16.34 2.36 18.29
CA ASP A 78 -15.58 3.36 19.03
C ASP A 78 -14.93 4.38 18.10
N PHE A 79 -14.34 3.93 16.99
CA PHE A 79 -13.84 4.83 15.97
C PHE A 79 -14.94 5.75 15.42
N LEU A 80 -16.09 5.18 15.05
CA LEU A 80 -17.22 5.97 14.54
C LEU A 80 -17.71 7.00 15.56
N ASN A 81 -17.68 6.68 16.84
CA ASN A 81 -18.16 7.57 17.90
C ASN A 81 -17.27 8.82 18.06
N GLN A 82 -16.02 8.78 17.61
CA GLN A 82 -15.12 9.95 17.58
C GLN A 82 -15.40 10.90 16.41
N LEU A 83 -16.14 10.44 15.41
CA LEU A 83 -16.49 11.25 14.26
C LEU A 83 -17.70 12.14 14.57
N ASN A 84 -17.78 13.29 13.90
CA ASN A 84 -18.99 14.11 13.96
C ASN A 84 -20.20 13.35 13.39
N GLN A 85 -21.39 13.79 13.76
CA GLN A 85 -22.65 13.12 13.41
C GLN A 85 -22.81 12.94 11.88
N VAL A 86 -22.43 13.94 11.11
CA VAL A 86 -22.58 13.93 9.64
C VAL A 86 -21.71 12.82 9.03
N LYS A 87 -20.41 12.75 9.39
CA LYS A 87 -19.48 11.73 8.89
C LYS A 87 -19.91 10.33 9.32
N ARG A 88 -20.28 10.16 10.60
CA ARG A 88 -20.77 8.88 11.13
C ARG A 88 -22.03 8.39 10.40
N LYS A 89 -22.99 9.29 10.17
CA LYS A 89 -24.21 8.96 9.41
C LYS A 89 -23.87 8.55 7.98
N LYS A 90 -22.96 9.28 7.32
CA LYS A 90 -22.55 8.98 5.94
C LYS A 90 -21.93 7.57 5.86
N ILE A 91 -20.95 7.24 6.71
CA ILE A 91 -20.30 5.92 6.72
C ILE A 91 -21.32 4.81 6.94
N LYS A 92 -22.24 4.97 7.92
CA LYS A 92 -23.29 3.98 8.18
C LYS A 92 -24.24 3.80 6.99
N GLN A 93 -24.55 4.87 6.26
CA GLN A 93 -25.39 4.80 5.05
C GLN A 93 -24.65 4.08 3.91
N GLU A 94 -23.37 4.35 3.72
CA GLU A 94 -22.54 3.66 2.72
C GLU A 94 -22.43 2.16 3.00
N GLN A 95 -22.16 1.78 4.26
CA GLN A 95 -22.17 0.38 4.68
C GLN A 95 -23.54 -0.30 4.46
N LEU A 96 -24.63 0.41 4.74
CA LEU A 96 -25.97 -0.12 4.51
C LEU A 96 -26.28 -0.33 3.03
N LYS A 97 -25.83 0.57 2.16
CA LYS A 97 -25.99 0.41 0.70
C LYS A 97 -25.28 -0.85 0.20
N VAL A 98 -24.02 -1.04 0.59
CA VAL A 98 -23.22 -2.22 0.21
C VAL A 98 -23.90 -3.50 0.72
N LYS A 99 -24.35 -3.50 1.98
CA LYS A 99 -25.09 -4.63 2.57
C LYS A 99 -26.39 -4.93 1.82
N ASN A 100 -27.18 -3.89 1.49
CA ASN A 100 -28.44 -4.05 0.77
C ASN A 100 -28.26 -4.50 -0.68
N ALA A 101 -27.07 -4.23 -1.26
CA ALA A 101 -26.68 -4.76 -2.57
C ALA A 101 -26.31 -6.26 -2.53
N GLY A 102 -26.37 -6.90 -1.35
CA GLY A 102 -26.07 -8.31 -1.17
C GLY A 102 -24.58 -8.65 -1.17
N VAL A 103 -23.73 -7.64 -0.95
CA VAL A 103 -22.27 -7.85 -0.91
C VAL A 103 -21.85 -8.40 0.45
N GLN A 104 -21.06 -9.44 0.43
CA GLN A 104 -20.40 -10.04 1.58
C GLN A 104 -18.89 -9.89 1.43
N PHE A 105 -18.17 -9.85 2.56
CA PHE A 105 -16.73 -9.74 2.56
C PHE A 105 -16.11 -10.95 3.23
N ARG A 106 -15.04 -11.46 2.63
CA ARG A 106 -14.11 -12.37 3.29
C ARG A 106 -12.70 -11.78 3.27
N HIS A 107 -11.90 -12.16 4.23
CA HIS A 107 -10.50 -11.76 4.30
C HIS A 107 -9.63 -12.97 4.63
N MET A 108 -8.43 -12.95 4.14
CA MET A 108 -7.42 -13.98 4.33
C MET A 108 -6.07 -13.31 4.55
N GLN A 109 -5.23 -13.92 5.38
CA GLN A 109 -3.88 -13.44 5.65
C GLN A 109 -2.84 -14.53 5.40
N GLY A 110 -1.69 -14.15 4.91
CA GLY A 110 -0.56 -15.05 4.80
C GLY A 110 -0.85 -16.24 3.89
N HIS A 111 -0.59 -17.42 4.43
CA HIS A 111 -0.79 -18.69 3.71
C HIS A 111 -2.26 -19.09 3.49
N GLU A 112 -3.20 -18.39 4.12
CA GLU A 112 -4.63 -18.60 3.86
C GLU A 112 -5.05 -18.07 2.49
N ILE A 113 -4.28 -17.14 1.90
CA ILE A 113 -4.56 -16.59 0.57
C ILE A 113 -4.20 -17.66 -0.48
N SER A 114 -5.22 -18.26 -1.08
CA SER A 114 -5.03 -19.30 -2.08
C SER A 114 -4.47 -18.75 -3.39
N THR A 115 -3.93 -19.64 -4.22
CA THR A 115 -3.49 -19.27 -5.58
C THR A 115 -4.64 -18.67 -6.41
N GLN A 116 -5.87 -19.14 -6.19
CA GLN A 116 -7.05 -18.62 -6.88
C GLN A 116 -7.39 -17.20 -6.41
N ASP A 117 -7.25 -16.92 -5.10
CA ASP A 117 -7.46 -15.58 -4.56
C ASP A 117 -6.44 -14.57 -5.08
N TRP A 118 -5.16 -14.99 -5.17
CA TRP A 118 -4.13 -14.17 -5.80
C TRP A 118 -4.40 -13.90 -7.28
N ALA A 119 -4.88 -14.90 -8.02
CA ALA A 119 -5.24 -14.74 -9.42
C ALA A 119 -6.43 -13.78 -9.59
N PHE A 120 -7.46 -13.91 -8.75
CA PHE A 120 -8.60 -13.00 -8.75
C PHE A 120 -8.17 -11.56 -8.37
N PHE A 121 -7.35 -11.41 -7.34
CA PHE A 121 -6.78 -10.11 -6.98
C PHE A 121 -6.06 -9.48 -8.17
N TYR A 122 -5.23 -10.26 -8.88
CA TYR A 122 -4.52 -9.73 -10.04
C TYR A 122 -5.47 -9.24 -11.15
N GLN A 123 -6.58 -9.92 -11.38
CA GLN A 123 -7.60 -9.47 -12.35
C GLN A 123 -8.15 -8.10 -11.94
N CYS A 124 -8.53 -7.93 -10.67
CA CYS A 124 -9.01 -6.65 -10.15
C CYS A 124 -7.95 -5.55 -10.25
N TYR A 125 -6.71 -5.85 -9.89
CA TYR A 125 -5.56 -4.95 -10.00
C TYR A 125 -5.33 -4.51 -11.45
N ALA A 126 -5.26 -5.44 -12.38
CA ALA A 126 -5.04 -5.16 -13.79
C ALA A 126 -6.18 -4.34 -14.40
N GLN A 127 -7.43 -4.65 -14.05
CA GLN A 127 -8.62 -3.92 -14.50
C GLN A 127 -8.53 -2.44 -14.16
N THR A 128 -8.12 -2.08 -12.95
CA THR A 128 -7.96 -0.68 -12.53
C THR A 128 -6.99 0.07 -13.44
N TYR A 129 -5.88 -0.56 -13.86
CA TYR A 129 -4.92 0.07 -14.76
C TYR A 129 -5.47 0.20 -16.18
N TYR A 130 -6.16 -0.82 -16.69
CA TYR A 130 -6.77 -0.77 -18.02
C TYR A 130 -7.84 0.30 -18.13
N GLU A 131 -8.65 0.50 -17.08
CA GLU A 131 -9.63 1.58 -17.01
C GLU A 131 -8.98 2.97 -17.08
N HIS A 132 -7.73 3.10 -16.64
CA HIS A 132 -6.93 4.31 -16.76
C HIS A 132 -6.10 4.37 -18.06
N GLY A 133 -6.33 3.45 -19.00
CA GLY A 133 -5.66 3.41 -20.31
C GLY A 133 -4.18 3.01 -20.24
N ARG A 134 -3.78 2.27 -19.21
CA ARG A 134 -2.38 1.85 -19.00
C ARG A 134 -2.30 0.35 -18.67
N PRO A 135 -1.24 -0.34 -19.09
CA PRO A 135 -0.98 -1.68 -18.60
C PRO A 135 -0.58 -1.66 -17.11
N PRO A 136 -0.84 -2.74 -16.36
CA PRO A 136 -0.38 -2.86 -14.97
C PRO A 136 1.14 -2.84 -14.89
N TYR A 137 1.71 -2.16 -13.88
CA TYR A 137 3.15 -2.08 -13.66
C TYR A 137 3.76 -3.42 -13.23
N LEU A 138 3.02 -4.17 -12.45
CA LEU A 138 3.48 -5.44 -11.88
C LEU A 138 2.78 -6.58 -12.60
N ASN A 139 3.52 -7.63 -12.88
CA ASN A 139 3.03 -8.83 -13.55
C ASN A 139 2.53 -9.87 -12.52
N PRO A 140 1.84 -10.93 -12.96
CA PRO A 140 1.40 -12.00 -12.06
C PRO A 140 2.54 -12.67 -11.30
N GLU A 141 3.70 -12.82 -11.91
CA GLU A 141 4.90 -13.46 -11.34
C GLU A 141 5.40 -12.71 -10.12
N PHE A 142 5.34 -11.37 -10.13
CA PHE A 142 5.67 -10.55 -8.97
C PHE A 142 4.78 -10.92 -7.77
N PHE A 143 3.46 -10.99 -7.97
CA PHE A 143 2.53 -11.34 -6.88
C PHE A 143 2.70 -12.77 -6.40
N GLN A 144 3.00 -13.71 -7.29
CA GLN A 144 3.35 -15.08 -6.90
C GLN A 144 4.64 -15.13 -6.07
N GLN A 145 5.62 -14.31 -6.43
CA GLN A 145 6.87 -14.23 -5.69
C GLN A 145 6.67 -13.70 -4.28
N ILE A 146 5.98 -12.56 -4.12
CA ILE A 146 5.73 -12.00 -2.78
C ILE A 146 4.83 -12.90 -1.92
N ALA A 147 3.87 -13.59 -2.51
CA ALA A 147 3.06 -14.60 -1.84
C ALA A 147 3.90 -15.73 -1.24
N ARG A 148 4.99 -16.11 -1.91
CA ARG A 148 5.90 -17.17 -1.48
C ARG A 148 6.96 -16.70 -0.51
N THR A 149 7.55 -15.51 -0.75
CA THR A 149 8.74 -15.03 -0.02
C THR A 149 8.41 -14.21 1.21
N MET A 150 7.22 -13.62 1.28
CA MET A 150 6.79 -12.78 2.39
C MET A 150 5.27 -12.89 2.64
N PRO A 151 4.75 -14.12 2.85
CA PRO A 151 3.31 -14.34 2.96
C PRO A 151 2.68 -13.56 4.11
N ASP A 152 3.30 -13.53 5.28
CA ASP A 152 2.76 -12.92 6.50
C ASP A 152 2.57 -11.41 6.40
N ASN A 153 3.15 -10.79 5.37
CA ASN A 153 3.05 -9.35 5.13
C ASN A 153 1.80 -8.96 4.32
N TRP A 154 0.90 -9.90 4.00
CA TRP A 154 -0.25 -9.61 3.15
C TRP A 154 -1.57 -9.99 3.78
N LEU A 155 -2.52 -9.05 3.70
CA LEU A 155 -3.92 -9.22 4.05
C LEU A 155 -4.76 -8.90 2.81
N LEU A 156 -5.55 -9.85 2.36
CA LEU A 156 -6.42 -9.72 1.19
C LEU A 156 -7.88 -9.71 1.63
N PHE A 157 -8.62 -8.70 1.18
CA PHE A 157 -10.08 -8.66 1.26
C PHE A 157 -10.67 -8.97 -0.11
N ILE A 158 -11.73 -9.76 -0.13
CA ILE A 158 -12.53 -10.04 -1.33
C ILE A 158 -13.98 -9.73 -1.02
N ALA A 159 -14.61 -8.93 -1.89
CA ALA A 159 -16.03 -8.69 -1.88
C ALA A 159 -16.71 -9.71 -2.80
N GLU A 160 -17.78 -10.32 -2.31
CA GLU A 160 -18.56 -11.34 -3.04
C GLU A 160 -20.03 -10.91 -3.12
N LYS A 161 -20.66 -11.18 -4.25
CA LYS A 161 -22.08 -10.95 -4.49
C LYS A 161 -22.66 -12.14 -5.24
N ASN A 162 -23.77 -12.68 -4.73
CA ASN A 162 -24.41 -13.89 -5.30
C ASN A 162 -23.43 -15.08 -5.43
N GLY A 163 -22.50 -15.22 -4.49
CA GLY A 163 -21.49 -16.28 -4.49
C GLY A 163 -20.33 -16.09 -5.50
N GLN A 164 -20.24 -14.93 -6.14
CA GLN A 164 -19.16 -14.60 -7.06
C GLN A 164 -18.30 -13.47 -6.49
N ALA A 165 -16.98 -13.61 -6.60
CA ALA A 165 -16.05 -12.55 -6.23
C ALA A 165 -16.14 -11.41 -7.26
N ILE A 166 -16.28 -10.16 -6.76
CA ILE A 166 -16.51 -8.97 -7.59
C ILE A 166 -15.47 -7.89 -7.43
N ALA A 167 -14.79 -7.82 -6.29
CA ALA A 167 -13.77 -6.82 -6.01
C ALA A 167 -12.75 -7.34 -4.99
N SER A 168 -11.59 -6.73 -4.96
CA SER A 168 -10.56 -7.06 -3.97
C SER A 168 -9.74 -5.86 -3.53
N SER A 169 -9.18 -5.96 -2.32
CA SER A 169 -8.24 -5.00 -1.77
C SER A 169 -7.07 -5.73 -1.11
N LEU A 170 -5.85 -5.41 -1.52
CA LEU A 170 -4.62 -5.95 -0.93
C LEU A 170 -3.98 -4.92 -0.01
N ILE A 171 -3.70 -5.34 1.21
CA ILE A 171 -3.11 -4.54 2.27
C ILE A 171 -1.76 -5.15 2.65
N GLY A 172 -0.72 -4.33 2.61
CA GLY A 172 0.58 -4.70 3.16
C GLY A 172 0.58 -4.55 4.67
N LEU A 173 1.16 -5.52 5.38
CA LEU A 173 1.31 -5.51 6.83
C LEU A 173 2.79 -5.45 7.20
N HIS A 174 3.12 -4.61 8.15
CA HIS A 174 4.45 -4.55 8.76
C HIS A 174 4.32 -4.58 10.27
N THR A 175 5.10 -5.45 10.89
CA THR A 175 5.21 -5.54 12.35
C THR A 175 6.62 -5.14 12.75
N SER A 176 6.73 -4.14 13.61
CA SER A 176 8.00 -3.71 14.19
C SER A 176 7.93 -3.75 15.70
N GLN A 177 9.08 -3.90 16.34
CA GLN A 177 9.21 -3.78 17.78
C GLN A 177 9.78 -2.40 18.10
N GLN A 178 9.11 -1.67 18.98
CA GLN A 178 9.53 -0.35 19.43
C GLN A 178 9.63 -0.31 20.94
N HIS A 179 10.64 0.37 21.46
CA HIS A 179 10.71 0.64 22.88
C HIS A 179 9.89 1.89 23.20
N ILE A 180 8.76 1.69 23.88
CA ILE A 180 7.90 2.77 24.36
C ILE A 180 7.94 2.75 25.88
N ASN A 181 8.39 3.85 26.49
CA ASN A 181 8.55 3.98 27.94
C ASN A 181 9.37 2.84 28.57
N GLY A 182 10.42 2.36 27.88
CA GLY A 182 11.30 1.28 28.35
C GLY A 182 10.74 -0.12 28.21
N GLN A 183 9.54 -0.28 27.66
CA GLN A 183 8.95 -1.59 27.35
C GLN A 183 8.99 -1.85 25.85
N LEU A 184 9.33 -3.10 25.48
CA LEU A 184 9.28 -3.56 24.10
C LEU A 184 7.81 -3.76 23.71
N THR A 185 7.34 -2.97 22.76
CA THR A 185 5.95 -2.99 22.29
C THR A 185 5.91 -3.32 20.81
N GLU A 186 5.03 -4.25 20.44
CA GLU A 186 4.76 -4.57 19.04
C GLU A 186 3.92 -3.45 18.42
N HIS A 187 4.41 -2.89 17.33
CA HIS A 187 3.73 -1.89 16.52
C HIS A 187 3.39 -2.47 15.15
N LYS A 188 2.09 -2.48 14.82
CA LYS A 188 1.58 -2.95 13.52
C LYS A 188 1.20 -1.77 12.63
N THR A 189 1.67 -1.80 11.40
CA THR A 189 1.34 -0.83 10.37
C THR A 189 0.65 -1.54 9.20
N ALA A 190 -0.49 -1.02 8.77
CA ALA A 190 -1.21 -1.49 7.60
C ALA A 190 -1.09 -0.46 6.47
N TYR A 191 -0.69 -0.91 5.30
CA TYR A 191 -0.54 -0.10 4.10
C TYR A 191 -1.62 -0.48 3.11
N GLY A 192 -2.59 0.41 2.87
CA GLY A 192 -3.54 0.26 1.79
C GLY A 192 -2.79 0.35 0.45
N ARG A 193 -2.69 -0.77 -0.25
CA ARG A 193 -1.86 -0.83 -1.47
C ARG A 193 -2.70 -0.80 -2.73
N TYR A 194 -3.55 -1.77 -2.90
CA TYR A 194 -4.28 -1.95 -4.16
C TYR A 194 -5.75 -2.20 -3.89
N TRP A 195 -6.59 -1.63 -4.73
CA TRP A 195 -8.01 -1.89 -4.78
C TRP A 195 -8.45 -1.97 -6.24
N GLY A 196 -9.39 -2.86 -6.54
CA GLY A 196 -9.99 -2.96 -7.86
C GLY A 196 -11.28 -3.76 -7.82
N ALA A 197 -12.17 -3.48 -8.77
CA ALA A 197 -13.46 -4.15 -8.89
C ALA A 197 -13.71 -4.57 -10.34
N LEU A 198 -14.31 -5.75 -10.51
CA LEU A 198 -14.79 -6.26 -11.80
C LEU A 198 -16.27 -5.97 -12.00
N GLU A 199 -17.03 -5.80 -10.92
CA GLU A 199 -18.41 -5.37 -10.92
C GLU A 199 -18.55 -4.05 -10.14
N ARG A 200 -19.27 -3.09 -10.70
CA ARG A 200 -19.52 -1.80 -10.04
C ARG A 200 -20.70 -1.91 -9.10
N VAL A 201 -20.44 -1.68 -7.82
CA VAL A 201 -21.47 -1.56 -6.77
C VAL A 201 -21.32 -0.19 -6.10
N ASP A 202 -22.42 0.50 -5.85
CA ASP A 202 -22.41 1.82 -5.22
C ASP A 202 -21.85 1.74 -3.81
N CYS A 203 -20.86 2.54 -3.51
CA CYS A 203 -20.15 2.62 -2.23
C CYS A 203 -19.25 1.42 -1.85
N LEU A 204 -18.99 0.48 -2.78
CA LEU A 204 -18.01 -0.59 -2.59
C LEU A 204 -16.59 -0.05 -2.75
#